data_01d1af4639a9e9e43d79ece87dca452c
#
_entry.id   01d1af4639a9e9e43d79ece87dca452c
#
_cell.length_a   1.000
_cell.length_b   1.000
_cell.length_c   1.000
_cell.angle_alpha   90.00
_cell.angle_beta   90.00
_cell.angle_gamma   90.00
#
_symmetry.space_group_name_H-M   'P 1'
#
loop_
_entity.id
_entity.type
_entity.pdbx_description
1 polymer ?
#
loop_
_entity_poly.entity_id
_entity_poly.type
_entity_poly.pdbx_seq_one_letter_code
_entity_poly.pdbx_strand_id
1 'polypeptide(L)'
;LNESYEXGXAISIVGXVXXNXVENDIQNDAWGRMKVYQDISIFHSLFTFNIPSVWLCFDNXVEIANDSSLRISSVGXTXIIKSXATLXDTXFLRSKRHPRYQPNRXHLYSTAXFMPSPTATXIRKAXLLDTIVQVCFLLEDXVLYAYIMNDXVDKYKQAIDLTAIXMTVADLAFXTLYDVQFQWRXVXDYYFYINQKLVHTAKFLXNNTELTIANPAISAXFYCENTDXTEVEIHIXCIDITSEXXKTDEAEYRSVANSTIKAVNTANYPTLIIHSKETFFXKPNSRDIQMFRATXSADQKSYMKAYATRDLXAITXASFTDIQSDSSVEYDVSATAINTXLCQLLWSRRINVDDSISVDIPSRNTDFYLTPXDYLIITMERENPTQTSNVTCTLEFGEEI
;
A
#
# COMPACT_ATOMS: atom_id res chain seq x y z
N LEU A 1 -1.15 -9.99 52.74
CA LEU A 1 -2.30 -9.59 51.98
C LEU A 1 -1.90 -9.18 50.59
N ASN A 2 -1.28 -10.07 49.93
CA ASN A 2 -0.62 -9.81 48.67
C ASN A 2 -1.02 -10.82 47.64
N GLU A 3 -2.27 -11.07 47.61
CA GLU A 3 -2.67 -12.23 46.85
C GLU A 3 -2.98 -11.95 45.41
N SER A 4 -2.98 -10.73 45.05
CA SER A 4 -3.59 -10.44 43.76
C SER A 4 -2.62 -10.31 42.60
N TYR A 5 -1.33 -10.50 42.85
CA TYR A 5 -0.37 -10.29 41.79
C TYR A 5 0.28 -11.54 41.28
N GLU A 6 -0.39 -12.58 41.41
CA GLU A 6 0.13 -13.83 40.84
C GLU A 6 -0.15 -13.95 39.38
N UNK A 7 -0.20 -13.02 38.95
CA UNK A 7 -0.21 -13.01 37.74
C UNK A 7 0.32 -13.34 36.70
N GLY A 8 -0.08 -13.61 36.13
CA GLY A 8 0.11 -13.94 34.83
C GLY A 8 1.34 -13.39 34.10
N UNK A 9 1.92 -12.74 34.69
CA UNK A 9 2.85 -12.14 34.03
C UNK A 9 4.18 -12.60 34.08
N ALA A 10 4.31 -13.05 34.94
CA ALA A 10 5.65 -13.61 35.13
C ALA A 10 5.90 -14.80 34.20
N ILE A 11 4.87 -15.34 33.71
CA ILE A 11 4.95 -16.59 32.94
C ILE A 11 5.70 -16.41 31.64
N SER A 12 5.49 -15.31 31.00
CA SER A 12 6.11 -15.06 29.69
C SER A 12 7.59 -14.82 29.78
N ILE A 13 8.08 -14.44 30.95
CA ILE A 13 9.49 -14.11 31.12
C ILE A 13 10.37 -15.35 31.28
N VAL A 14 9.80 -16.43 31.73
CA VAL A 14 10.55 -17.66 32.01
C VAL A 14 11.07 -18.32 30.74
N GLY A 15 10.40 -18.13 29.70
CA GLY A 15 10.87 -18.68 28.44
C GLY A 15 12.19 -18.10 27.96
N UNK A 16 12.69 -17.36 28.48
CA UNK A 16 13.73 -16.69 28.02
C UNK A 16 15.07 -17.04 28.51
N VAL A 17 14.81 -17.79 29.22
CA VAL A 17 16.15 -18.08 29.72
C VAL A 17 16.81 -19.16 28.92
N UNK A 18 17.11 -18.83 27.90
CA UNK A 18 17.81 -19.70 27.14
C UNK A 18 19.22 -19.41 27.18
N UNK A 19 19.63 -20.03 27.10
CA UNK A 19 20.97 -19.90 27.17
C UNK A 19 21.66 -19.38 26.01
N ASN A 20 21.25 -19.37 25.02
CA ASN A 20 21.89 -18.72 23.89
C ASN A 20 21.00 -17.61 23.34
N UNK A 21 20.79 -16.83 24.01
CA UNK A 21 20.10 -15.95 23.77
C UNK A 21 20.26 -15.42 22.64
N VAL A 22 19.87 -15.81 21.70
CA VAL A 22 19.59 -15.06 20.50
C VAL A 22 18.55 -14.04 20.92
N GLU A 23 18.99 -12.85 21.16
CA GLU A 23 18.08 -11.75 21.41
C GLU A 23 17.13 -11.71 20.22
N ASN A 24 15.88 -12.10 20.46
CA ASN A 24 14.87 -11.97 19.43
C ASN A 24 14.40 -10.51 19.44
N ASP A 25 15.14 -9.67 18.75
CA ASP A 25 14.90 -8.22 18.70
C ASP A 25 13.51 -7.90 18.11
N ILE A 26 12.91 -8.85 17.41
CA ILE A 26 11.55 -8.68 16.89
C ILE A 26 10.53 -8.58 18.03
N GLN A 27 10.87 -9.08 19.21
CA GLN A 27 10.00 -8.99 20.38
C GLN A 27 10.10 -7.65 21.11
N ASN A 28 10.98 -6.78 20.68
CA ASN A 28 11.14 -5.46 21.27
C ASN A 28 10.52 -4.37 20.40
N ASP A 29 10.02 -3.33 21.05
CA ASP A 29 9.54 -2.15 20.33
C ASP A 29 10.73 -1.28 19.88
N ALA A 30 10.41 -0.15 19.23
CA ALA A 30 11.41 0.78 18.70
C ALA A 30 12.36 1.33 19.79
N TRP A 31 11.95 1.23 21.07
CA TRP A 31 12.74 1.72 22.21
C TRP A 31 13.49 0.58 22.91
N GLY A 32 13.45 -0.64 22.35
CA GLY A 32 14.07 -1.80 22.96
C GLY A 32 13.31 -2.38 24.15
N ARG A 33 12.05 -1.98 24.36
CA ARG A 33 11.20 -2.51 25.43
C ARG A 33 10.46 -3.74 24.91
N MET A 34 10.24 -4.70 25.77
CA MET A 34 9.49 -5.90 25.42
C MET A 34 8.07 -5.52 24.92
N LYS A 35 7.68 -6.05 23.79
CA LYS A 35 6.35 -5.82 23.24
C LYS A 35 5.29 -6.43 24.15
N VAL A 36 4.33 -5.61 24.53
CA VAL A 36 3.18 -6.05 25.35
C VAL A 36 1.85 -5.92 24.58
N TYR A 37 1.94 -5.52 23.31
CA TYR A 37 0.77 -5.35 22.44
C TYR A 37 0.90 -6.25 21.23
N GLN A 38 -0.25 -6.65 20.71
CA GLN A 38 -0.30 -7.40 19.46
C GLN A 38 0.04 -6.46 18.29
N ASP A 39 0.89 -6.91 17.41
CA ASP A 39 1.20 -6.19 16.17
C ASP A 39 -0.05 -6.13 15.31
N ILE A 40 -0.26 -5.00 14.65
CA ILE A 40 -1.43 -4.78 13.80
C ILE A 40 -0.96 -4.65 12.36
N SER A 41 -1.48 -5.52 11.48
CA SER A 41 -1.20 -5.42 10.06
C SER A 41 -1.83 -4.14 9.51
N ILE A 42 -1.03 -3.31 8.88
CA ILE A 42 -1.48 -2.07 8.23
C ILE A 42 -1.55 -2.22 6.71
N PHE A 43 -0.88 -3.23 6.17
CA PHE A 43 -0.99 -3.60 4.76
C PHE A 43 -0.65 -5.08 4.60
N HIS A 44 -1.51 -5.82 3.91
CA HIS A 44 -1.33 -7.25 3.72
C HIS A 44 -1.77 -7.65 2.32
N SER A 45 -1.03 -8.52 1.67
CA SER A 45 -1.39 -9.03 0.36
C SER A 45 -0.89 -10.46 0.13
N LEU A 46 -1.76 -11.28 -0.46
CA LEU A 46 -1.44 -12.64 -0.89
C LEU A 46 -1.55 -12.73 -2.41
N PHE A 47 -0.60 -13.42 -3.03
CA PHE A 47 -0.55 -13.57 -4.49
C PHE A 47 -0.93 -14.98 -4.96
N THR A 48 -1.66 -15.73 -4.14
CA THR A 48 -1.96 -17.15 -4.37
C THR A 48 -2.77 -17.40 -5.66
N PHE A 49 -3.73 -16.52 -5.97
CA PHE A 49 -4.63 -16.75 -7.11
C PHE A 49 -4.43 -15.74 -8.25
N ASN A 50 -4.15 -14.51 -7.91
CA ASN A 50 -4.00 -13.43 -8.89
C ASN A 50 -3.22 -12.29 -8.25
N ILE A 51 -2.97 -11.26 -9.03
CA ILE A 51 -2.42 -10.01 -8.51
C ILE A 51 -3.60 -9.17 -8.02
N PRO A 52 -3.70 -8.93 -6.71
CA PRO A 52 -4.83 -8.15 -6.18
C PRO A 52 -4.86 -6.73 -6.77
N SER A 53 -6.05 -6.16 -6.85
CA SER A 53 -6.25 -4.82 -7.44
C SER A 53 -5.60 -3.69 -6.65
N VAL A 54 -5.08 -3.98 -5.45
CA VAL A 54 -4.31 -3.03 -4.64
C VAL A 54 -2.88 -2.84 -5.14
N TRP A 55 -2.51 -3.51 -6.23
CA TRP A 55 -1.18 -3.41 -6.83
C TRP A 55 -1.23 -2.76 -8.21
N LEU A 56 -0.15 -2.08 -8.55
CA LEU A 56 0.11 -1.53 -9.87
C LEU A 56 1.30 -2.27 -10.49
N CYS A 57 1.14 -2.64 -11.74
CA CYS A 57 2.18 -3.31 -12.51
C CYS A 57 2.82 -2.31 -13.46
N PHE A 58 4.13 -2.34 -13.57
CA PHE A 58 4.88 -1.42 -14.42
C PHE A 58 5.89 -2.17 -15.29
N ASP A 59 5.91 -1.82 -16.55
CA ASP A 59 6.86 -2.27 -17.56
C ASP A 59 7.64 -1.04 -18.04
N ASN A 60 8.91 -0.95 -17.75
CA ASN A 60 9.76 0.18 -18.12
C ASN A 60 9.13 1.56 -17.83
N UNK A 61 8.53 1.45 -16.65
CA UNK A 61 7.99 2.60 -16.17
C UNK A 61 6.68 2.94 -16.68
N VAL A 62 6.04 2.20 -17.51
CA VAL A 62 4.67 2.39 -17.98
C VAL A 62 3.74 1.48 -17.20
N GLU A 63 2.68 2.04 -16.66
CA GLU A 63 1.67 1.23 -15.95
C GLU A 63 0.95 0.33 -16.94
N ILE A 64 0.87 -0.96 -16.62
CA ILE A 64 0.21 -1.97 -17.44
C ILE A 64 -0.90 -2.65 -16.63
N ALA A 65 -1.88 -3.23 -17.33
CA ALA A 65 -2.96 -3.94 -16.64
C ALA A 65 -2.42 -5.17 -15.91
N ASN A 66 -2.94 -5.41 -14.72
CA ASN A 66 -2.55 -6.55 -13.91
C ASN A 66 -2.76 -7.85 -14.69
N ASP A 67 -1.77 -8.71 -14.65
CA ASP A 67 -1.80 -10.04 -15.28
C ASP A 67 -2.02 -10.01 -16.80
N SER A 68 -1.74 -8.88 -17.43
CA SER A 68 -1.89 -8.75 -18.89
C SER A 68 -0.62 -9.10 -19.65
N SER A 69 0.48 -9.27 -18.95
CA SER A 69 1.81 -9.49 -19.52
C SER A 69 2.40 -10.80 -18.99
N LEU A 70 3.16 -11.48 -19.80
CA LEU A 70 3.96 -12.62 -19.36
C LEU A 70 5.06 -12.20 -18.37
N ARG A 71 5.24 -10.91 -18.19
CA ARG A 71 6.30 -10.34 -17.37
C ARG A 71 5.89 -10.14 -15.91
N ILE A 72 4.57 -9.93 -15.66
CA ILE A 72 4.02 -9.90 -14.30
C ILE A 72 2.80 -10.81 -14.32
N SER A 73 2.93 -11.96 -13.69
CA SER A 73 1.89 -12.99 -13.74
C SER A 73 1.79 -13.71 -12.41
N SER A 74 0.69 -14.43 -12.20
CA SER A 74 0.48 -15.27 -11.02
C SER A 74 0.48 -16.73 -11.42
N VAL A 75 1.48 -17.47 -10.98
CA VAL A 75 1.60 -18.90 -11.28
C VAL A 75 1.96 -19.66 -10.01
N GLY A 76 1.15 -20.62 -9.71
CA GLY A 76 1.42 -21.51 -8.60
C GLY A 76 1.59 -20.85 -7.22
N UNK A 77 0.95 -19.63 -7.05
CA UNK A 77 0.94 -19.03 -5.80
C UNK A 77 1.89 -17.96 -5.60
N THR A 78 2.41 -17.83 -6.71
CA THR A 78 3.37 -16.70 -6.55
C THR A 78 3.17 -15.64 -7.66
N UNK A 79 3.44 -14.49 -7.51
CA UNK A 79 3.58 -13.56 -8.37
C UNK A 79 4.90 -13.69 -8.85
N ILE A 80 5.01 -13.62 -10.04
CA ILE A 80 6.29 -13.60 -10.74
C ILE A 80 6.44 -12.24 -11.40
N ILE A 81 7.55 -11.58 -11.14
CA ILE A 81 7.96 -10.33 -11.80
C ILE A 81 9.21 -10.67 -12.59
N LYS A 82 9.21 -10.38 -13.90
CA LYS A 82 10.26 -10.83 -14.81
C LYS A 82 10.64 -9.72 -15.78
N SER A 83 11.94 -9.46 -15.89
CA SER A 83 12.47 -8.61 -16.94
C SER A 83 12.69 -9.39 -18.23
N UNK A 84 12.79 -8.87 -19.25
CA UNK A 84 13.16 -9.40 -20.47
C UNK A 84 14.65 -9.52 -20.52
N ALA A 85 15.09 -10.07 -21.66
CA ALA A 85 16.53 -10.22 -21.88
C ALA A 85 17.17 -9.00 -22.56
N THR A 86 16.51 -7.86 -22.58
CA THR A 86 17.03 -6.59 -23.12
C THR A 86 17.69 -5.78 -21.99
N LEU A 87 18.85 -5.26 -22.28
CA LEU A 87 19.60 -4.48 -21.30
C LEU A 87 18.78 -3.25 -20.82
N UNK A 88 18.74 -3.27 -19.43
CA UNK A 88 18.05 -2.24 -18.83
C UNK A 88 16.56 -2.35 -18.81
N ASP A 89 16.19 -3.35 -19.08
CA ASP A 89 14.77 -3.66 -19.03
C ASP A 89 14.31 -3.85 -17.58
N THR A 90 13.19 -3.19 -17.22
CA THR A 90 12.69 -3.18 -15.84
C THR A 90 11.23 -3.64 -15.73
N UNK A 91 10.96 -4.32 -14.61
CA UNK A 91 9.70 -4.67 -14.30
C UNK A 91 9.55 -4.51 -12.91
N PHE A 92 8.41 -3.89 -12.49
CA PHE A 92 8.16 -3.81 -11.04
C PHE A 92 6.67 -3.84 -10.69
N LEU A 93 6.41 -4.25 -9.48
CA LEU A 93 5.10 -4.34 -8.86
C LEU A 93 5.11 -3.42 -7.64
N ARG A 94 4.16 -2.47 -7.57
CA ARG A 94 4.10 -1.47 -6.50
C ARG A 94 2.71 -1.45 -5.88
N SER A 95 2.63 -1.36 -4.56
CA SER A 95 1.34 -1.18 -3.89
C SER A 95 0.75 0.20 -4.22
N LYS A 96 -0.56 0.26 -4.43
CA LYS A 96 -1.28 1.53 -4.57
C LYS A 96 -1.24 2.29 -3.25
N ARG A 97 -1.44 1.56 -2.15
CA ARG A 97 -1.42 2.14 -0.81
C ARG A 97 0.02 2.42 -0.37
N HIS A 98 0.15 3.49 0.38
CA HIS A 98 1.37 3.87 1.07
C HIS A 98 1.18 3.53 2.54
N PRO A 99 1.73 2.42 3.03
CA PRO A 99 1.58 2.07 4.44
C PRO A 99 1.99 3.24 5.33
N ARG A 100 1.05 3.70 6.14
CA ARG A 100 1.22 4.94 6.88
C ARG A 100 2.29 4.78 7.97
N TYR A 101 3.27 5.64 7.92
CA TYR A 101 4.25 5.74 9.00
C TYR A 101 3.56 6.30 10.26
N GLN A 102 3.77 5.62 11.37
CA GLN A 102 3.26 6.06 12.65
C GLN A 102 4.43 6.49 13.54
N PRO A 103 4.56 7.76 13.85
CA PRO A 103 5.66 8.23 14.70
C PRO A 103 5.71 7.46 16.02
N ASN A 104 6.92 7.16 16.47
CA ASN A 104 7.18 6.39 17.69
C ASN A 104 6.77 4.92 17.60
N ARG A 105 6.55 4.42 16.39
CA ARG A 105 6.25 3.01 16.19
C ARG A 105 7.21 2.38 15.19
N UNK A 106 7.54 1.30 15.27
CA UNK A 106 8.34 0.64 14.44
C UNK A 106 7.50 -0.05 13.52
N HIS A 107 7.88 -0.19 12.48
CA HIS A 107 7.21 -1.01 11.49
C HIS A 107 8.04 -2.24 11.19
N LEU A 108 7.39 -3.38 11.19
CA LEU A 108 7.97 -4.62 10.71
C LEU A 108 7.43 -4.90 9.32
N TYR A 109 8.32 -5.09 8.39
CA TYR A 109 8.05 -5.37 6.99
C TYR A 109 8.46 -6.80 6.70
N SER A 110 7.53 -7.65 6.27
CA SER A 110 7.76 -9.08 6.07
C SER A 110 7.25 -9.51 4.70
N THR A 111 8.05 -10.28 3.97
CA THR A 111 7.63 -10.87 2.70
C THR A 111 8.29 -12.24 2.51
N ALA A 112 7.51 -13.13 1.89
CA ALA A 112 8.07 -14.41 1.45
C ALA A 112 8.40 -14.32 -0.04
N UNK A 113 9.62 -14.38 -0.41
CA UNK A 113 10.14 -14.20 -1.67
C UNK A 113 11.16 -15.25 -1.94
N PHE A 114 11.39 -15.54 -3.17
CA PHE A 114 12.64 -16.17 -3.59
C PHE A 114 13.11 -15.59 -4.93
N MET A 115 14.40 -15.70 -5.22
CA MET A 115 15.05 -15.05 -6.35
C MET A 115 15.74 -16.10 -7.22
N PRO A 116 15.08 -16.61 -8.29
CA PRO A 116 15.72 -17.59 -9.16
C PRO A 116 17.03 -17.05 -9.74
N SER A 117 18.01 -17.92 -9.89
CA SER A 117 19.35 -17.57 -10.40
C SER A 117 19.96 -16.36 -9.67
N PRO A 118 20.11 -16.41 -8.35
CA PRO A 118 20.57 -15.24 -7.59
C PRO A 118 22.03 -14.89 -7.84
N THR A 119 22.76 -15.75 -8.51
CA THR A 119 24.16 -15.51 -8.87
C THR A 119 24.33 -14.85 -10.25
N ALA A 120 23.19 -14.63 -10.98
CA ALA A 120 23.25 -13.88 -12.22
C ALA A 120 23.39 -12.36 -11.94
N THR A 121 24.03 -11.66 -12.85
CA THR A 121 24.14 -10.20 -12.77
C THR A 121 22.74 -9.59 -12.93
N UNK A 122 22.27 -8.93 -12.05
CA UNK A 122 21.00 -8.51 -12.06
C UNK A 122 20.78 -7.65 -10.95
N ILE A 123 19.79 -6.83 -11.01
CA ILE A 123 19.32 -6.05 -9.86
C ILE A 123 17.93 -6.52 -9.47
N ARG A 124 17.78 -6.90 -8.23
CA ARG A 124 16.48 -7.23 -7.64
C ARG A 124 16.34 -6.49 -6.32
N LYS A 125 15.16 -5.88 -6.09
CA LYS A 125 14.85 -5.17 -4.84
C LYS A 125 13.52 -5.63 -4.29
N ALA A 126 13.48 -5.76 -3.02
CA ALA A 126 12.26 -6.09 -2.29
C ALA A 126 12.19 -5.31 -0.98
N UNK A 127 11.16 -4.69 -0.80
CA UNK A 127 10.87 -4.03 0.39
C UNK A 127 10.10 -2.82 0.13
N LEU A 128 10.50 -1.65 0.77
CA LEU A 128 9.86 -0.35 0.56
C LEU A 128 10.63 0.45 -0.49
N LEU A 129 9.98 0.80 -1.58
CA LEU A 129 10.68 1.45 -2.70
C LEU A 129 9.81 2.55 -3.31
N ASP A 130 10.41 3.71 -3.50
CA ASP A 130 9.89 4.81 -4.28
C ASP A 130 11.02 5.32 -5.18
N THR A 131 10.72 6.25 -6.05
CA THR A 131 11.74 6.84 -6.94
C THR A 131 12.82 7.60 -6.18
N ILE A 132 12.47 8.17 -5.04
CA ILE A 132 13.37 9.03 -4.26
C ILE A 132 13.79 8.42 -2.92
N VAL A 133 13.03 7.46 -2.40
CA VAL A 133 13.32 6.83 -1.10
C VAL A 133 13.21 5.32 -1.24
N GLN A 134 14.20 4.59 -0.75
CA GLN A 134 14.18 3.13 -0.77
C GLN A 134 14.76 2.59 0.53
N VAL A 135 14.10 1.60 1.12
CA VAL A 135 14.64 0.78 2.20
C VAL A 135 14.37 -0.67 1.82
N CYS A 136 15.39 -1.39 1.45
CA CYS A 136 15.16 -2.70 0.84
C CYS A 136 16.33 -3.66 0.97
N PHE A 137 16.04 -4.92 0.72
CA PHE A 137 17.05 -5.88 0.32
C PHE A 137 17.34 -5.65 -1.16
N LEU A 138 18.60 -5.43 -1.48
CA LEU A 138 19.08 -5.26 -2.85
C LEU A 138 20.00 -6.42 -3.18
N LEU A 139 19.62 -7.25 -4.16
CA LEU A 139 20.52 -8.26 -4.74
C LEU A 139 21.07 -7.70 -6.03
N GLU A 140 22.38 -7.47 -6.05
CA GLU A 140 23.09 -6.91 -7.19
C GLU A 140 24.41 -7.65 -7.37
N ASP A 141 24.67 -8.09 -8.55
CA ASP A 141 25.94 -8.77 -8.91
C ASP A 141 26.36 -9.90 -7.94
N UNK A 142 25.38 -10.70 -7.47
CA UNK A 142 25.64 -11.71 -6.68
C UNK A 142 25.79 -11.46 -5.32
N VAL A 143 25.61 -10.17 -4.90
CA VAL A 143 25.77 -9.80 -3.49
C VAL A 143 24.45 -9.26 -2.96
N LEU A 144 24.03 -9.74 -1.81
CA LEU A 144 22.84 -9.22 -1.13
C LEU A 144 23.23 -8.08 -0.19
N TYR A 145 22.57 -6.96 -0.36
CA TYR A 145 22.85 -5.73 0.43
C TYR A 145 21.65 -5.33 1.26
N ALA A 146 21.93 -4.79 2.43
CA ALA A 146 21.04 -3.88 3.12
C ALA A 146 21.19 -2.51 2.47
N TYR A 147 20.10 -1.95 1.91
CA TYR A 147 20.21 -0.76 1.07
C TYR A 147 19.20 0.30 1.51
N ILE A 148 19.68 1.53 1.65
CA ILE A 148 18.85 2.68 1.97
C ILE A 148 19.25 3.85 1.07
N MET A 149 18.27 4.42 0.38
CA MET A 149 18.40 5.61 -0.46
C MET A 149 17.44 6.69 0.05
N ASN A 150 17.87 7.94 0.02
CA ASN A 150 17.01 9.06 0.38
C ASN A 150 17.34 10.26 -0.51
N ASP A 151 16.35 10.89 -1.04
CA ASP A 151 16.48 12.01 -2.00
C ASP A 151 17.37 11.70 -3.20
N UNK A 152 17.29 10.30 -3.64
CA UNK A 152 17.97 9.99 -4.74
C UNK A 152 19.39 9.66 -4.57
N VAL A 153 19.75 9.81 -3.22
CA VAL A 153 21.16 9.59 -2.85
C VAL A 153 21.32 8.31 -2.02
N ASP A 154 22.29 7.48 -2.37
CA ASP A 154 22.62 6.27 -1.58
C ASP A 154 23.14 6.71 -0.22
N LYS A 155 22.37 6.44 0.81
CA LYS A 155 22.75 6.74 2.21
C LYS A 155 23.42 5.55 2.87
N TYR A 156 23.07 4.33 2.45
CA TYR A 156 23.61 3.12 3.05
C TYR A 156 23.57 1.97 2.04
N LYS A 157 24.70 1.29 1.86
CA LYS A 157 24.76 0.09 1.02
C LYS A 157 25.84 -0.81 1.61
N GLN A 158 25.44 -1.85 2.33
CA GLN A 158 26.37 -2.76 2.99
C GLN A 158 25.99 -4.21 2.67
N ALA A 159 26.99 -4.99 2.29
CA ALA A 159 26.81 -6.42 2.02
C ALA A 159 26.36 -7.15 3.30
N ILE A 160 25.35 -8.00 3.15
CA ILE A 160 24.87 -8.85 4.24
C ILE A 160 25.69 -10.12 4.30
N ASP A 161 26.23 -10.44 5.46
CA ASP A 161 26.98 -11.68 5.68
C ASP A 161 26.00 -12.83 5.96
N LEU A 162 25.67 -13.60 4.93
CA LEU A 162 24.77 -14.74 5.05
C LEU A 162 25.42 -15.95 5.75
N THR A 163 26.75 -15.98 5.88
CA THR A 163 27.42 -17.13 6.52
C THR A 163 27.06 -17.26 8.00
N ALA A 164 26.70 -16.13 8.63
CA ALA A 164 26.25 -16.12 10.02
C ALA A 164 24.99 -16.94 10.28
N ILE A 165 24.21 -17.17 9.20
CA ILE A 165 23.00 -17.98 9.33
C ILE A 165 23.06 -19.30 8.56
N UNK A 166 24.34 -19.49 7.99
CA UNK A 166 24.61 -20.64 7.30
C UNK A 166 24.12 -20.69 5.95
N MET A 167 24.04 -19.52 5.37
CA MET A 167 23.52 -19.42 4.00
C MET A 167 24.54 -18.78 3.07
N THR A 168 24.31 -18.94 1.76
CA THR A 168 25.03 -18.22 0.71
C THR A 168 23.97 -17.51 -0.18
N VAL A 169 24.40 -16.65 -1.08
CA VAL A 169 23.50 -16.01 -2.04
C VAL A 169 22.83 -17.07 -2.93
N ALA A 170 23.52 -18.15 -3.27
CA ALA A 170 22.96 -19.23 -4.08
C ALA A 170 21.72 -19.88 -3.41
N ASP A 171 21.65 -19.86 -2.10
CA ASP A 171 20.52 -20.43 -1.35
C ASP A 171 19.25 -19.58 -1.45
N LEU A 172 19.33 -18.34 -1.90
CA LEU A 172 18.16 -17.50 -2.15
C LEU A 172 17.37 -17.98 -3.39
N ALA A 173 17.88 -18.97 -4.11
CA ALA A 173 17.30 -19.53 -5.32
C ALA A 173 16.10 -20.44 -5.01
N PHE A 174 15.69 -21.01 -6.00
CA PHE A 174 14.51 -21.85 -6.13
C PHE A 174 14.27 -22.91 -5.02
N UNK A 175 13.09 -23.08 -4.76
CA UNK A 175 12.64 -24.13 -3.99
C UNK A 175 12.24 -23.78 -2.65
N THR A 176 12.71 -22.80 -2.20
CA THR A 176 12.40 -22.41 -0.83
C THR A 176 12.00 -20.94 -0.81
N LEU A 177 10.82 -20.64 -0.33
CA LEU A 177 10.42 -19.29 -0.03
C LEU A 177 11.13 -18.85 1.24
N TYR A 178 11.83 -17.75 1.18
CA TYR A 178 12.47 -17.16 2.34
C TYR A 178 11.60 -16.06 2.90
N ASP A 179 11.47 -16.04 4.20
CA ASP A 179 10.87 -14.94 4.94
C ASP A 179 11.96 -13.87 5.09
N VAL A 180 11.86 -12.79 4.33
CA VAL A 180 12.75 -11.64 4.47
C VAL A 180 12.00 -10.52 5.15
N GLN A 181 12.62 -9.96 6.17
CA GLN A 181 11.98 -8.94 7.00
C GLN A 181 12.95 -7.79 7.26
N PHE A 182 12.44 -6.58 7.39
CA PHE A 182 13.20 -5.54 8.06
C PHE A 182 12.32 -4.85 9.08
N GLN A 183 12.95 -4.46 10.18
CA GLN A 183 12.30 -3.69 11.23
C GLN A 183 12.86 -2.27 11.20
N TRP A 184 11.97 -1.31 11.02
CA TRP A 184 12.31 0.11 11.05
C TRP A 184 11.93 0.68 12.39
N ARG A 185 12.92 1.13 13.13
CA ARG A 185 12.73 1.67 14.47
C ARG A 185 12.74 3.20 14.49
N UNK A 186 12.28 3.70 13.54
CA UNK A 186 12.08 5.07 13.54
C UNK A 186 13.32 5.94 13.33
N VAL A 187 13.84 6.34 14.30
CA VAL A 187 15.06 7.19 14.28
C VAL A 187 16.35 6.43 14.58
N UNK A 188 16.24 5.23 14.74
CA UNK A 188 17.31 4.42 15.12
C UNK A 188 17.79 3.56 13.99
N ASP A 189 18.13 2.47 14.34
CA ASP A 189 18.70 1.48 13.45
C ASP A 189 17.64 0.76 12.64
N TYR A 190 18.04 0.22 11.48
CA TYR A 190 17.24 -0.69 10.68
C TYR A 190 17.78 -2.09 10.87
N TYR A 191 16.91 -3.04 11.14
CA TYR A 191 17.26 -4.46 11.36
C TYR A 191 16.76 -5.28 10.21
N PHE A 192 17.63 -6.06 9.57
CA PHE A 192 17.32 -6.92 8.44
C PHE A 192 17.38 -8.37 8.89
N TYR A 193 16.32 -9.14 8.61
CA TYR A 193 16.21 -10.54 9.02
C TYR A 193 15.94 -11.43 7.81
N ILE A 194 16.43 -12.67 7.86
CA ILE A 194 16.08 -13.74 6.92
C ILE A 194 15.72 -14.98 7.75
N ASN A 195 14.53 -15.52 7.51
CA ASN A 195 13.99 -16.64 8.28
C ASN A 195 14.02 -16.36 9.77
N GLN A 196 13.63 -15.13 10.15
CA GLN A 196 13.54 -14.65 11.53
C GLN A 196 14.91 -14.51 12.24
N LYS A 197 16.01 -14.67 11.52
CA LYS A 197 17.35 -14.47 12.08
C LYS A 197 17.89 -13.11 11.65
N LEU A 198 18.38 -12.35 12.60
CA LEU A 198 19.02 -11.06 12.31
C LEU A 198 20.26 -11.28 11.47
N VAL A 199 20.31 -10.71 10.26
CA VAL A 199 21.45 -10.86 9.36
C VAL A 199 22.23 -9.56 9.18
N HIS A 200 21.60 -8.42 9.50
CA HIS A 200 22.30 -7.13 9.37
C HIS A 200 21.61 -6.04 10.19
N THR A 201 22.43 -5.13 10.72
CA THR A 201 21.95 -3.92 11.40
C THR A 201 22.54 -2.70 10.71
N ALA A 202 21.72 -1.89 10.08
CA ALA A 202 22.16 -0.62 9.52
C ALA A 202 22.06 0.44 10.62
N LYS A 203 23.22 0.87 11.12
CA LYS A 203 23.34 1.82 12.23
C LYS A 203 23.61 3.23 11.71
N PHE A 204 22.82 4.17 12.17
CA PHE A 204 23.00 5.59 11.86
C PHE A 204 23.55 6.31 13.08
N LEU A 205 24.82 6.09 13.28
CA LEU A 205 25.51 6.65 14.45
C LEU A 205 25.91 8.09 14.23
N UNK A 206 25.44 8.71 14.99
CA UNK A 206 26.04 9.91 15.25
C UNK A 206 25.63 11.15 14.58
N ASN A 207 25.08 11.07 13.57
CA ASN A 207 24.76 12.36 12.98
C ASN A 207 23.25 12.51 12.91
N ASN A 208 22.64 12.89 13.99
CA ASN A 208 21.21 13.23 14.04
C ASN A 208 20.85 14.49 13.23
N THR A 209 21.74 14.96 12.36
CA THR A 209 21.54 16.18 11.57
C THR A 209 20.89 15.91 10.22
N GLU A 210 20.87 14.65 9.75
CA GLU A 210 20.21 14.29 8.48
C GLU A 210 19.07 13.32 8.72
N LEU A 211 17.91 13.65 8.22
CA LEU A 211 16.80 12.71 8.17
C LEU A 211 17.17 11.55 7.26
N THR A 212 17.09 10.35 7.79
CA THR A 212 17.43 9.17 7.02
C THR A 212 16.41 8.94 5.90
N ILE A 213 15.16 9.26 6.18
CA ILE A 213 14.05 9.11 5.23
C ILE A 213 13.19 10.38 5.30
N ALA A 214 13.14 11.11 4.20
CA ALA A 214 12.40 12.38 4.12
C ALA A 214 10.90 12.16 4.00
N ASN A 215 10.48 11.05 3.36
CA ASN A 215 9.07 10.69 3.25
C ASN A 215 8.90 9.25 3.74
N PRO A 216 8.35 9.07 4.93
CA PRO A 216 8.25 7.72 5.49
C PRO A 216 7.05 6.91 4.99
N ALA A 217 6.10 7.52 4.29
CA ALA A 217 4.98 6.79 3.68
C ALA A 217 5.42 6.27 2.30
N ILE A 218 6.04 5.10 2.27
CA ILE A 218 6.68 4.52 1.09
C ILE A 218 5.88 3.29 0.66
N SER A 219 5.65 3.15 -0.66
CA SER A 219 4.97 1.99 -1.22
C SER A 219 5.78 0.71 -1.02
N ALA A 220 5.08 -0.38 -0.87
CA ALA A 220 5.72 -1.71 -1.02
C ALA A 220 6.05 -1.92 -2.51
N UNK A 221 7.22 -2.45 -2.88
CA UNK A 221 7.65 -2.62 -4.17
C UNK A 221 8.51 -3.83 -4.28
N PHE A 222 8.35 -4.37 -5.38
CA PHE A 222 9.30 -5.41 -5.83
C PHE A 222 9.78 -5.02 -7.21
N TYR A 223 11.06 -5.14 -7.45
CA TYR A 223 11.69 -4.57 -8.64
C TYR A 223 12.73 -5.53 -9.21
N CYS A 224 12.71 -5.69 -10.54
CA CYS A 224 13.73 -6.42 -11.31
C CYS A 224 14.29 -5.52 -12.39
N GLU A 225 15.59 -5.59 -12.60
CA GLU A 225 16.25 -4.90 -13.71
C GLU A 225 17.33 -5.81 -14.30
N ASN A 226 17.35 -5.87 -15.63
CA ASN A 226 18.32 -6.63 -16.39
C ASN A 226 19.55 -5.76 -16.66
N THR A 227 20.71 -6.24 -16.22
CA THR A 227 21.99 -5.53 -16.44
C THR A 227 22.93 -6.26 -17.40
N ASP A 228 22.57 -7.43 -17.90
CA ASP A 228 23.51 -8.23 -18.73
C ASP A 228 22.88 -9.02 -19.88
N UNK A 229 21.71 -8.79 -20.23
CA UNK A 229 21.07 -9.38 -21.23
C UNK A 229 20.45 -10.73 -21.02
N THR A 230 20.34 -11.07 -19.56
CA THR A 230 19.62 -12.30 -19.20
C THR A 230 18.33 -11.95 -18.48
N GLU A 231 17.29 -12.81 -18.62
CA GLU A 231 16.03 -12.59 -17.90
C GLU A 231 16.25 -12.66 -16.39
N VAL A 232 15.64 -11.74 -15.66
CA VAL A 232 15.72 -11.65 -14.21
C VAL A 232 14.32 -11.74 -13.63
N GLU A 233 14.14 -12.54 -12.57
CA GLU A 233 12.81 -12.68 -11.97
C GLU A 233 12.87 -12.72 -10.44
N ILE A 234 11.76 -12.30 -9.82
CA ILE A 234 11.46 -12.46 -8.40
C ILE A 234 10.11 -13.16 -8.29
N HIS A 235 10.01 -14.10 -7.38
CA HIS A 235 8.78 -14.81 -7.03
C HIS A 235 8.37 -14.41 -5.62
N ILE A 236 7.11 -14.01 -5.50
CA ILE A 236 6.61 -13.46 -4.24
C ILE A 236 5.34 -14.20 -3.81
N UNK A 237 5.40 -14.52 -2.63
CA UNK A 237 4.37 -15.23 -2.11
C UNK A 237 3.38 -14.41 -1.53
N CYS A 238 3.78 -13.53 -0.59
CA CYS A 238 2.95 -12.65 0.22
C CYS A 238 3.76 -11.48 0.74
N ILE A 239 3.05 -10.47 1.23
CA ILE A 239 3.67 -9.38 1.97
C ILE A 239 2.77 -8.99 3.13
N ASP A 240 3.37 -8.63 4.24
CA ASP A 240 2.68 -8.06 5.39
C ASP A 240 3.53 -6.93 5.97
N ILE A 241 2.89 -5.81 6.25
CA ILE A 241 3.51 -4.68 6.91
C ILE A 241 2.73 -4.45 8.20
N THR A 242 3.38 -4.58 9.34
CA THR A 242 2.74 -4.44 10.64
C THR A 242 3.27 -3.21 11.38
N SER A 243 2.39 -2.58 12.16
CA SER A 243 2.76 -1.58 13.14
C SER A 243 2.96 -2.27 14.49
N GLU A 244 4.06 -2.03 15.08
CA GLU A 244 4.35 -2.54 16.43
C GLU A 244 3.67 -1.65 17.45
N UNK A 245 2.64 -2.04 17.86
CA UNK A 245 1.96 -1.36 18.89
C UNK A 245 0.62 -0.85 18.37
N UNK A 246 -0.18 -0.73 18.50
CA UNK A 246 -1.42 -0.28 18.08
C UNK A 246 -1.39 0.64 16.91
N LYS A 247 -2.57 0.74 16.28
CA LYS A 247 -2.80 1.69 15.21
C LYS A 247 -3.44 2.94 15.79
N THR A 248 -2.90 4.08 15.51
CA THR A 248 -3.57 5.36 15.78
C THR A 248 -4.36 5.74 14.52
N ASP A 249 -5.67 5.79 14.63
CA ASP A 249 -6.54 6.26 13.55
C ASP A 249 -6.58 7.78 13.56
N GLU A 250 -5.52 8.41 13.12
CA GLU A 250 -5.47 9.87 12.95
C GLU A 250 -5.74 10.18 11.49
N ALA A 251 -7.00 10.42 11.19
CA ALA A 251 -7.42 10.88 9.88
C ALA A 251 -8.11 12.23 10.03
N GLU A 252 -7.86 13.12 9.12
CA GLU A 252 -8.61 14.38 9.03
C GLU A 252 -9.94 14.10 8.38
N TYR A 253 -11.01 14.25 9.18
CA TYR A 253 -12.37 14.00 8.72
C TYR A 253 -12.86 15.15 7.84
N ARG A 254 -13.39 14.81 6.69
CA ARG A 254 -13.89 15.79 5.72
C ARG A 254 -15.20 15.31 5.12
N SER A 255 -15.95 16.24 4.57
CA SER A 255 -17.15 15.91 3.80
C SER A 255 -17.27 16.84 2.60
N VAL A 256 -17.90 16.31 1.56
CA VAL A 256 -18.20 17.07 0.35
C VAL A 256 -19.59 16.69 -0.15
N ALA A 257 -20.32 17.67 -0.67
CA ALA A 257 -21.67 17.45 -1.16
C ALA A 257 -21.86 18.18 -2.49
N ASN A 258 -22.77 17.65 -3.32
CA ASN A 258 -23.26 18.45 -4.42
C ASN A 258 -24.20 19.52 -3.84
N SER A 259 -23.76 20.77 -3.86
CA SER A 259 -24.50 21.90 -3.28
C SER A 259 -25.75 22.26 -4.11
N THR A 260 -25.85 21.76 -5.32
CA THR A 260 -26.98 22.04 -6.23
C THR A 260 -27.66 20.72 -6.56
N ILE A 261 -28.99 20.70 -6.41
CA ILE A 261 -29.79 19.53 -6.75
C ILE A 261 -29.56 19.18 -8.23
N LYS A 262 -29.23 17.93 -8.48
CA LYS A 262 -29.00 17.42 -9.84
C LYS A 262 -30.28 16.78 -10.40
N ALA A 263 -30.63 17.17 -11.60
CA ALA A 263 -31.76 16.58 -12.33
C ALA A 263 -31.25 15.41 -13.19
N VAL A 264 -31.43 14.19 -12.69
CA VAL A 264 -30.94 12.97 -13.36
C VAL A 264 -31.95 12.53 -14.42
N ASN A 265 -31.50 12.52 -15.66
CA ASN A 265 -32.35 12.13 -16.80
C ASN A 265 -31.71 11.03 -17.67
N THR A 266 -30.58 10.48 -17.27
CA THR A 266 -29.87 9.42 -17.99
C THR A 266 -29.45 8.31 -17.04
N ALA A 267 -28.98 7.20 -17.60
CA ALA A 267 -28.40 6.11 -16.82
C ALA A 267 -27.02 6.51 -16.31
N ASN A 268 -26.70 6.12 -15.09
CA ASN A 268 -25.38 6.32 -14.46
C ASN A 268 -24.91 7.79 -14.52
N TYR A 269 -25.82 8.74 -14.22
CA TYR A 269 -25.49 10.16 -14.22
C TYR A 269 -24.57 10.50 -13.06
N PRO A 270 -23.38 11.07 -13.30
CA PRO A 270 -22.46 11.41 -12.20
C PRO A 270 -23.00 12.58 -11.36
N THR A 271 -23.12 12.36 -10.07
CA THR A 271 -23.65 13.38 -9.14
C THR A 271 -22.58 14.02 -8.30
N LEU A 272 -21.56 13.24 -7.97
CA LEU A 272 -20.42 13.72 -7.17
C LEU A 272 -19.22 12.83 -7.47
N ILE A 273 -18.09 13.45 -7.73
CA ILE A 273 -16.82 12.74 -7.96
C ILE A 273 -15.80 13.30 -6.99
N ILE A 274 -15.01 12.45 -6.37
CA ILE A 274 -13.80 12.88 -5.66
C ILE A 274 -12.58 12.24 -6.32
N HIS A 275 -11.49 12.95 -6.27
CA HIS A 275 -10.21 12.55 -6.85
C HIS A 275 -9.10 12.77 -5.85
N SER A 276 -8.30 11.73 -5.61
CA SER A 276 -7.08 11.86 -4.82
C SER A 276 -5.96 12.34 -5.74
N LYS A 277 -5.47 13.53 -5.49
CA LYS A 277 -4.46 14.18 -6.35
C LYS A 277 -3.19 13.32 -6.44
N GLU A 278 -2.55 13.35 -7.59
CA GLU A 278 -1.26 12.69 -7.79
C GLU A 278 -0.14 13.39 -7.01
N THR A 279 -0.24 14.71 -6.90
CA THR A 279 0.75 15.53 -6.18
C THR A 279 0.06 16.46 -5.20
N PHE A 280 0.74 16.75 -4.08
CA PHE A 280 0.24 17.63 -3.04
C PHE A 280 1.40 18.46 -2.50
N PHE A 281 1.27 19.79 -2.48
CA PHE A 281 2.35 20.70 -2.14
C PHE A 281 3.67 20.44 -2.90
N UNK A 282 3.44 19.95 -4.14
CA UNK A 282 4.52 19.89 -4.99
C UNK A 282 5.38 18.67 -4.88
N LYS A 283 4.82 17.79 -4.03
CA LYS A 283 5.45 16.48 -3.78
C LYS A 283 4.53 15.37 -4.25
N PRO A 284 5.02 14.17 -4.56
CA PRO A 284 4.14 13.03 -4.77
C PRO A 284 3.23 12.85 -3.55
N ASN A 285 1.93 12.68 -3.80
CA ASN A 285 0.96 12.50 -2.73
C ASN A 285 1.12 11.09 -2.15
N SER A 286 1.20 10.99 -0.84
CA SER A 286 1.29 9.70 -0.13
C SER A 286 0.13 9.49 0.84
N ARG A 287 -0.91 10.36 0.76
CA ARG A 287 -2.08 10.24 1.62
C ARG A 287 -3.08 9.27 1.01
N ASP A 288 -3.49 8.30 1.78
CA ASP A 288 -4.60 7.42 1.43
C ASP A 288 -5.90 8.03 1.98
N ILE A 289 -6.98 7.90 1.22
CA ILE A 289 -8.27 8.47 1.58
C ILE A 289 -9.20 7.33 1.97
N GLN A 290 -9.57 7.29 3.24
CA GLN A 290 -10.48 6.28 3.76
C GLN A 290 -11.92 6.76 3.61
N MET A 291 -12.75 6.00 2.93
CA MET A 291 -14.15 6.34 2.75
C MET A 291 -14.99 5.83 3.92
N PHE A 292 -15.82 6.72 4.49
CA PHE A 292 -16.66 6.35 5.64
C PHE A 292 -18.13 6.18 5.26
N ARG A 293 -18.69 7.16 4.56
CA ARG A 293 -20.14 7.16 4.31
C ARG A 293 -20.46 7.88 3.02
N ALA A 294 -21.44 7.34 2.29
CA ALA A 294 -22.07 8.00 1.16
C ALA A 294 -23.56 8.14 1.45
N THR A 295 -24.12 9.34 1.32
CA THR A 295 -25.54 9.61 1.54
C THR A 295 -26.15 10.22 0.29
N UNK A 296 -27.19 9.86 -0.13
CA UNK A 296 -27.77 10.29 -1.23
C UNK A 296 -29.20 10.36 -0.99
N SER A 297 -29.96 11.30 -1.58
CA SER A 297 -31.44 11.35 -1.54
C SER A 297 -31.98 11.54 -2.96
N ALA A 298 -33.22 11.10 -3.19
CA ALA A 298 -33.85 11.17 -4.50
C ALA A 298 -35.37 11.34 -4.34
N ASP A 299 -35.96 12.18 -5.18
CA ASP A 299 -37.42 12.37 -5.19
C ASP A 299 -38.17 11.32 -6.03
N GLN A 300 -37.44 10.48 -6.77
CA GLN A 300 -37.99 9.38 -7.56
C GLN A 300 -37.17 8.12 -7.28
N LYS A 301 -37.82 6.95 -7.55
CA LYS A 301 -37.11 5.68 -7.43
C LYS A 301 -35.83 5.67 -8.28
N SER A 302 -34.70 5.44 -7.63
CA SER A 302 -33.42 5.55 -8.27
C SER A 302 -32.46 4.50 -7.72
N TYR A 303 -31.37 4.28 -8.44
CA TYR A 303 -30.24 3.48 -7.98
C TYR A 303 -29.03 4.39 -7.79
N MET A 304 -28.47 4.36 -6.60
CA MET A 304 -27.16 4.96 -6.33
C MET A 304 -26.08 3.91 -6.60
N LYS A 305 -25.08 4.25 -7.39
CA LYS A 305 -23.95 3.37 -7.68
C LYS A 305 -22.64 4.09 -7.43
N ALA A 306 -21.66 3.36 -6.95
CA ALA A 306 -20.30 3.88 -6.79
C ALA A 306 -19.37 3.15 -7.74
N TYR A 307 -18.55 3.90 -8.43
CA TYR A 307 -17.52 3.39 -9.34
C TYR A 307 -16.15 3.93 -8.95
N ALA A 308 -15.13 3.13 -9.20
CA ALA A 308 -13.74 3.57 -9.08
C ALA A 308 -13.04 3.49 -10.44
N THR A 309 -12.16 4.43 -10.72
CA THR A 309 -11.32 4.42 -11.91
C THR A 309 -10.03 5.19 -11.65
N ARG A 310 -8.99 4.90 -12.43
CA ARG A 310 -7.79 5.74 -12.50
C ARG A 310 -7.71 6.49 -13.84
N ASP A 311 -8.69 6.29 -14.71
CA ASP A 311 -8.68 6.83 -16.06
C ASP A 311 -9.60 8.04 -16.16
N LEU A 312 -9.03 9.22 -16.25
CA LEU A 312 -9.79 10.45 -16.46
C LEU A 312 -10.63 10.43 -17.78
N UNK A 313 -10.23 9.65 -18.56
CA UNK A 313 -10.90 9.48 -19.69
C UNK A 313 -12.21 8.83 -19.60
N ALA A 314 -12.43 8.31 -18.44
CA ALA A 314 -13.74 7.70 -18.10
C ALA A 314 -14.81 8.74 -17.74
N ILE A 315 -14.45 9.97 -17.51
CA ILE A 315 -15.30 11.05 -16.98
C ILE A 315 -15.39 12.18 -18.02
N THR A 316 -16.62 12.54 -18.35
CA THR A 316 -16.85 13.61 -19.35
C THR A 316 -17.26 14.91 -18.65
N UNK A 317 -16.47 15.91 -18.96
CA UNK A 317 -16.77 17.17 -18.52
C UNK A 317 -16.49 17.51 -17.08
N ALA A 318 -15.67 16.90 -16.59
CA ALA A 318 -15.33 17.18 -15.18
C ALA A 318 -14.48 18.45 -15.02
N SER A 319 -14.70 19.17 -13.93
CA SER A 319 -13.93 20.36 -13.56
C SER A 319 -13.66 20.30 -12.05
N PHE A 320 -12.49 19.80 -11.68
CA PHE A 320 -12.14 19.55 -10.29
C PHE A 320 -11.80 20.82 -9.54
N THR A 321 -12.21 20.87 -8.28
CA THR A 321 -12.00 22.01 -7.36
C THR A 321 -11.47 21.42 -6.03
N ASP A 322 -10.48 22.09 -5.45
CA ASP A 322 -9.96 21.69 -4.14
C ASP A 322 -11.05 21.78 -3.07
N ILE A 323 -11.14 20.76 -2.23
CA ILE A 323 -12.05 20.79 -1.08
C ILE A 323 -11.59 21.89 -0.10
N GLN A 324 -10.32 21.90 0.21
CA GLN A 324 -9.65 22.90 1.05
C GLN A 324 -8.19 23.00 0.62
N SER A 325 -7.52 24.07 1.00
CA SER A 325 -6.12 24.29 0.61
C SER A 325 -5.15 23.26 1.21
N ASP A 326 -5.53 22.64 2.31
CA ASP A 326 -4.73 21.63 2.99
C ASP A 326 -5.21 20.19 2.71
N SER A 327 -6.14 20.02 1.75
CA SER A 327 -6.66 18.70 1.35
C SER A 327 -5.92 18.18 0.12
N SER A 328 -5.56 16.90 0.16
CA SER A 328 -5.03 16.19 -1.00
C SER A 328 -6.13 15.70 -1.93
N VAL A 329 -7.39 16.05 -1.63
CA VAL A 329 -8.58 15.64 -2.39
C VAL A 329 -9.19 16.84 -3.09
N GLU A 330 -9.61 16.62 -4.33
CA GLU A 330 -10.44 17.56 -5.07
C GLU A 330 -11.75 16.88 -5.47
N TYR A 331 -12.75 17.67 -5.80
CA TYR A 331 -14.07 17.15 -6.13
C TYR A 331 -14.63 17.80 -7.38
N ASP A 332 -15.58 17.10 -8.00
CA ASP A 332 -16.32 17.61 -9.16
C ASP A 332 -17.80 17.29 -9.01
N VAL A 333 -18.63 18.28 -9.39
CA VAL A 333 -20.08 18.14 -9.52
C VAL A 333 -20.56 18.57 -10.92
N SER A 334 -19.64 18.84 -11.84
CA SER A 334 -19.98 19.34 -13.17
C SER A 334 -20.04 18.23 -14.23
N ALA A 335 -19.46 17.09 -13.97
CA ALA A 335 -19.41 15.98 -14.92
C ALA A 335 -20.79 15.61 -15.43
N THR A 336 -20.90 15.30 -16.72
CA THR A 336 -22.18 15.02 -17.39
C THR A 336 -22.37 13.56 -17.77
N ALA A 337 -21.31 12.78 -17.84
CA ALA A 337 -21.38 11.36 -18.20
C ALA A 337 -20.15 10.61 -17.71
N ILE A 338 -20.31 9.29 -17.57
CA ILE A 338 -19.17 8.39 -17.34
C ILE A 338 -19.19 7.25 -18.35
N ASN A 339 -18.00 6.75 -18.67
CA ASN A 339 -17.83 5.53 -19.47
C ASN A 339 -17.60 4.37 -18.49
N THR A 340 -18.68 3.66 -18.20
CA THR A 340 -18.66 2.55 -17.26
C THR A 340 -17.76 1.37 -17.66
N UNK A 341 -17.32 1.43 -18.66
CA UNK A 341 -16.48 0.48 -19.11
C UNK A 341 -15.12 0.59 -18.70
N LEU A 342 -14.83 1.79 -18.43
CA LEU A 342 -13.49 2.09 -17.89
C LEU A 342 -13.49 2.19 -16.36
N CYS A 343 -14.59 1.82 -15.74
CA CYS A 343 -14.77 1.95 -14.29
C CYS A 343 -15.08 0.59 -13.66
N GLN A 344 -14.61 0.41 -12.44
CA GLN A 344 -14.99 -0.73 -11.62
C GLN A 344 -16.24 -0.37 -10.78
N LEU A 345 -17.32 -1.13 -10.90
CA LEU A 345 -18.48 -0.95 -10.03
C LEU A 345 -18.13 -1.50 -8.63
N LEU A 346 -18.28 -0.66 -7.63
CA LEU A 346 -17.98 -1.03 -6.23
C LEU A 346 -19.24 -1.54 -5.53
N TRP A 347 -20.33 -0.78 -5.64
CA TRP A 347 -21.61 -1.18 -5.05
C TRP A 347 -22.77 -0.45 -5.74
N SER A 348 -23.98 -0.97 -5.49
CA SER A 348 -25.23 -0.39 -5.98
C SER A 348 -26.30 -0.52 -4.90
N ARG A 349 -27.11 0.53 -4.71
CA ARG A 349 -28.22 0.55 -3.75
C ARG A 349 -29.42 1.26 -4.37
N ARG A 350 -30.61 0.74 -4.06
CA ARG A 350 -31.87 1.32 -4.51
C ARG A 350 -32.39 2.34 -3.48
N ILE A 351 -32.92 3.44 -3.96
CA ILE A 351 -33.53 4.51 -3.16
C ILE A 351 -34.99 4.58 -3.57
N ASN A 352 -35.92 4.66 -2.60
CA ASN A 352 -37.35 4.79 -2.87
C ASN A 352 -37.74 6.27 -3.10
N VAL A 353 -39.00 6.51 -3.46
CA VAL A 353 -39.50 7.86 -3.70
C VAL A 353 -39.43 8.70 -2.42
N ASP A 354 -38.93 9.92 -2.54
CA ASP A 354 -38.76 10.88 -1.44
C ASP A 354 -38.03 10.31 -0.24
N ASP A 355 -37.00 9.48 -0.49
CA ASP A 355 -36.26 8.78 0.54
C ASP A 355 -34.79 9.18 0.49
N SER A 356 -34.09 8.84 1.54
CA SER A 356 -32.66 8.99 1.62
C SER A 356 -32.03 7.66 2.05
N ILE A 357 -30.86 7.39 1.54
CA ILE A 357 -30.10 6.22 1.94
C ILE A 357 -28.70 6.66 2.37
N SER A 358 -28.26 6.07 3.47
CA SER A 358 -26.89 6.21 3.93
C SER A 358 -26.20 4.86 3.80
N VAL A 359 -25.08 4.84 3.13
CA VAL A 359 -24.26 3.63 2.98
C VAL A 359 -22.97 3.86 3.74
N ASP A 360 -22.87 3.23 4.91
CA ASP A 360 -21.62 3.19 5.62
C ASP A 360 -20.66 2.28 4.85
N ILE A 361 -19.51 2.77 4.54
CA ILE A 361 -18.47 2.02 3.84
C ILE A 361 -17.58 1.44 4.94
N PRO A 362 -17.76 0.14 5.27
CA PRO A 362 -17.09 -0.40 6.45
C PRO A 362 -15.57 -0.41 6.28
N SER A 363 -14.91 0.22 7.22
CA SER A 363 -13.45 0.35 7.25
C SER A 363 -12.73 -0.97 7.58
N ARG A 364 -13.48 -2.00 7.98
CA ARG A 364 -12.86 -3.23 8.49
C ARG A 364 -12.83 -4.42 7.54
N ASN A 365 -13.73 -4.47 6.54
CA ASN A 365 -13.85 -5.67 5.70
C ASN A 365 -13.64 -5.43 4.21
N THR A 366 -13.69 -4.19 3.79
CA THR A 366 -13.30 -3.82 2.45
C THR A 366 -12.39 -2.61 2.60
N ASP A 367 -11.13 -2.82 2.55
CA ASP A 367 -10.14 -1.75 2.62
C ASP A 367 -10.32 -0.87 1.39
N PHE A 368 -11.43 -0.12 1.36
CA PHE A 368 -11.70 0.79 0.26
C PHE A 368 -11.04 2.12 0.57
N TYR A 369 -9.85 2.26 0.05
CA TYR A 369 -9.09 3.50 0.08
C TYR A 369 -8.99 4.04 -1.34
N LEU A 370 -9.09 5.35 -1.48
CA LEU A 370 -8.62 6.01 -2.68
C LEU A 370 -7.15 6.33 -2.47
N THR A 371 -6.34 5.84 -3.36
CA THR A 371 -4.90 6.12 -3.38
C THR A 371 -4.62 7.23 -4.40
N PRO A 372 -3.48 7.85 -4.34
CA PRO A 372 -3.18 8.92 -5.32
C PRO A 372 -3.42 8.46 -6.76
N UNK A 373 -4.21 9.38 -7.57
CA UNK A 373 -4.59 9.13 -8.82
C UNK A 373 -5.86 8.42 -9.03
N ASP A 374 -6.59 8.03 -7.82
CA ASP A 374 -7.87 7.30 -7.93
C ASP A 374 -9.05 8.27 -7.93
N TYR A 375 -10.08 7.93 -8.70
CA TYR A 375 -11.36 8.64 -8.72
C TYR A 375 -12.43 7.75 -8.11
N LEU A 376 -13.24 8.29 -7.21
CA LEU A 376 -14.49 7.68 -6.77
C LEU A 376 -15.64 8.48 -7.37
N ILE A 377 -16.51 7.79 -8.11
CA ILE A 377 -17.61 8.42 -8.82
C ILE A 377 -18.92 7.90 -8.23
N ILE A 378 -19.71 8.79 -7.66
CA ILE A 378 -21.08 8.45 -7.25
C ILE A 378 -22.00 8.84 -8.39
N THR A 379 -22.76 7.87 -8.87
CA THR A 379 -23.74 8.08 -9.93
C THR A 379 -25.14 7.78 -9.42
N MET A 380 -26.12 8.39 -10.07
CA MET A 380 -27.52 8.07 -9.87
C MET A 380 -28.12 7.62 -11.19
N GLU A 381 -28.98 6.63 -11.10
CA GLU A 381 -29.72 6.12 -12.23
C GLU A 381 -31.18 5.99 -11.83
N ARG A 382 -32.07 6.65 -12.54
CA ARG A 382 -33.49 6.56 -12.27
C ARG A 382 -34.05 5.18 -12.69
N GLU A 383 -35.00 4.66 -11.93
CA GLU A 383 -35.65 3.38 -12.24
C GLU A 383 -36.60 3.52 -13.45
N ASN A 384 -37.29 4.66 -13.56
CA ASN A 384 -38.22 4.93 -14.67
C ASN A 384 -37.57 5.91 -15.67
N PRO A 385 -37.28 5.48 -16.91
CA PRO A 385 -36.56 6.33 -17.87
C PRO A 385 -37.38 7.52 -18.39
N THR A 386 -38.70 7.59 -18.10
CA THR A 386 -39.54 8.70 -18.54
C THR A 386 -39.63 9.85 -17.55
N GLN A 387 -39.08 9.69 -16.33
CA GLN A 387 -39.15 10.68 -15.27
C GLN A 387 -37.75 11.25 -14.98
N THR A 388 -37.67 12.50 -14.55
CA THR A 388 -36.47 13.11 -14.03
C THR A 388 -36.46 12.94 -12.51
N SER A 389 -35.32 12.57 -11.94
CA SER A 389 -35.13 12.50 -10.49
C SER A 389 -34.22 13.61 -10.03
N ASN A 390 -34.64 14.36 -9.02
CA ASN A 390 -33.82 15.35 -8.35
C ASN A 390 -33.04 14.67 -7.24
N VAL A 391 -31.71 14.79 -7.28
CA VAL A 391 -30.86 14.03 -6.37
C VAL A 391 -29.86 14.92 -5.66
N THR A 392 -29.53 14.58 -4.43
CA THR A 392 -28.39 15.14 -3.70
C THR A 392 -27.48 14.00 -3.23
N CYS A 393 -26.22 14.32 -3.04
CA CYS A 393 -25.23 13.35 -2.61
C CYS A 393 -24.21 14.01 -1.68
N THR A 394 -23.83 13.31 -0.64
CA THR A 394 -22.75 13.71 0.26
C THR A 394 -21.80 12.53 0.46
N LEU A 395 -20.51 12.80 0.49
CA LEU A 395 -19.49 11.84 0.84
C LEU A 395 -18.74 12.32 2.09
N GLU A 396 -18.53 11.40 3.01
CA GLU A 396 -17.72 11.60 4.22
C GLU A 396 -16.51 10.68 4.16
N PHE A 397 -15.33 11.25 4.43
CA PHE A 397 -14.08 10.51 4.31
C PHE A 397 -13.02 11.05 5.29
N GLY A 398 -11.95 10.30 5.43
CA GLY A 398 -10.79 10.71 6.21
C GLY A 398 -9.54 10.70 5.35
N GLU A 399 -8.75 11.77 5.43
CA GLU A 399 -7.42 11.80 4.84
C GLU A 399 -6.43 11.30 5.87
N GLU A 400 -5.72 10.22 5.57
CA GLU A 400 -4.64 9.74 6.44
C GLU A 400 -3.46 10.71 6.35
N ILE A 401 -3.09 11.33 7.49
CA ILE A 401 -2.07 12.38 7.54
C ILE A 401 -0.70 11.75 7.78
#